data_6e549c49eefdea09023113810f1bde74
#
_entry.id   6e549c49eefdea09023113810f1bde74
#
_cell.length_a   1.000
_cell.length_b   1.000
_cell.length_c   1.000
_cell.angle_alpha   90.00
_cell.angle_beta   90.00
_cell.angle_gamma   90.00
#
_symmetry.space_group_name_H-M   'P 1'
#
loop_
_entity.id
_entity.type
_entity.pdbx_description
1 polymer ?
#
loop_
_entity_poly.entity_id
_entity_poly.type
_entity_poly.pdbx_seq_one_letter_code
_entity_poly.pdbx_strand_id
1 'polypeptide(L)'
;MTGQICSAIWPPLGGHFFGRTWSMDPQIVSEIQARLKELETRERITIPLAIESGSRAWGFPSADSDYDCRFVYVRTVAKTVTLFPVRDVIEEPLTPVFDINGWDLAKALRLMYAGNAVIVEWLKSVFAYQLHEPFRDAALDLADVVCDRRLICKHYYHLAKAQIHRQNFFQGDVSLKKTLYCLRPLAALMWLSHHPERAVAPMNFQDLRQNAGFPDVVSREIDILLERKALSSEMGSERLNPVLSGFILDTFDGFQSFANAGEPCAVHQGRIDDFWRHWSAELSPR
;
A
#
# COMPACT_ATOMS: atom_id res chain seq x y z
N MET A 1 -1.44 30.31 -16.43
CA MET A 1 -2.32 29.43 -17.19
C MET A 1 -2.81 28.40 -16.18
N THR A 2 -4.08 28.48 -15.85
CA THR A 2 -4.74 27.60 -14.89
C THR A 2 -4.85 26.21 -15.51
N GLY A 3 -4.04 25.28 -15.02
CA GLY A 3 -4.13 23.85 -15.40
C GLY A 3 -5.50 23.34 -15.01
N GLN A 4 -6.30 23.00 -16.00
CA GLN A 4 -7.55 22.29 -15.86
C GLN A 4 -7.26 20.96 -15.15
N ILE A 5 -7.81 20.80 -13.94
CA ILE A 5 -7.94 19.49 -13.30
C ILE A 5 -8.93 18.72 -14.15
N CYS A 6 -8.42 17.90 -15.08
CA CYS A 6 -9.23 17.03 -15.89
C CYS A 6 -9.82 15.99 -14.94
N SER A 7 -11.15 15.98 -14.79
CA SER A 7 -11.90 14.89 -14.18
C SER A 7 -11.82 13.69 -15.10
N ALA A 8 -10.68 13.00 -15.11
CA ALA A 8 -10.57 11.72 -15.78
C ALA A 8 -11.55 10.76 -15.10
N ILE A 9 -12.55 10.32 -15.85
CA ILE A 9 -13.44 9.23 -15.47
C ILE A 9 -12.58 7.96 -15.49
N TRP A 10 -12.00 7.66 -14.36
CA TRP A 10 -11.31 6.41 -14.10
C TRP A 10 -12.31 5.24 -14.13
N PRO A 11 -11.86 3.97 -14.41
CA PRO A 11 -12.77 2.84 -14.55
C PRO A 11 -13.71 2.69 -13.35
N PRO A 12 -14.83 1.98 -13.46
CA PRO A 12 -15.92 2.02 -12.50
C PRO A 12 -15.40 1.86 -11.07
N LEU A 13 -15.86 2.75 -10.18
CA LEU A 13 -15.49 2.84 -8.75
C LEU A 13 -15.82 1.53 -8.00
N GLY A 14 -15.19 0.42 -8.39
CA GLY A 14 -15.50 -0.88 -7.81
C GLY A 14 -14.61 -2.01 -8.35
N GLY A 15 -14.60 -3.12 -7.63
CA GLY A 15 -13.93 -4.37 -7.98
C GLY A 15 -14.89 -5.55 -7.97
N HIS A 16 -14.52 -6.64 -8.60
CA HIS A 16 -15.25 -7.91 -8.53
C HIS A 16 -14.56 -8.85 -7.55
N PHE A 17 -15.32 -9.38 -6.62
CA PHE A 17 -14.84 -10.37 -5.66
C PHE A 17 -15.90 -11.44 -5.45
N PHE A 18 -15.63 -12.71 -5.74
CA PHE A 18 -16.61 -13.82 -5.70
C PHE A 18 -17.95 -13.49 -6.37
N GLY A 19 -17.91 -12.83 -7.55
CA GLY A 19 -19.13 -12.42 -8.26
C GLY A 19 -19.89 -11.26 -7.62
N ARG A 20 -19.37 -10.64 -6.54
CA ARG A 20 -19.91 -9.43 -5.94
C ARG A 20 -19.13 -8.21 -6.44
N THR A 21 -19.85 -7.22 -6.96
CA THR A 21 -19.30 -5.88 -7.20
C THR A 21 -19.36 -5.10 -5.90
N TRP A 22 -18.23 -4.55 -5.47
CA TRP A 22 -18.20 -3.53 -4.43
C TRP A 22 -17.83 -2.18 -5.08
N SER A 23 -18.42 -1.12 -4.61
CA SER A 23 -18.16 0.24 -5.08
C SER A 23 -17.77 1.13 -3.92
N MET A 24 -16.95 2.13 -4.20
CA MET A 24 -16.71 3.23 -3.27
C MET A 24 -17.99 4.05 -3.12
N ASP A 25 -18.37 4.41 -1.89
CA ASP A 25 -19.49 5.30 -1.67
C ASP A 25 -19.14 6.70 -2.21
N PRO A 26 -19.89 7.24 -3.19
CA PRO A 26 -19.59 8.54 -3.78
C PRO A 26 -19.63 9.69 -2.78
N GLN A 27 -20.44 9.61 -1.72
CA GLN A 27 -20.51 10.64 -0.67
C GLN A 27 -19.21 10.62 0.16
N ILE A 28 -18.76 9.44 0.54
CA ILE A 28 -17.49 9.26 1.27
C ILE A 28 -16.30 9.72 0.42
N VAL A 29 -16.28 9.36 -0.86
CA VAL A 29 -15.23 9.83 -1.79
C VAL A 29 -15.21 11.36 -1.85
N SER A 30 -16.36 12.00 -2.00
CA SER A 30 -16.47 13.46 -2.03
C SER A 30 -16.02 14.10 -0.72
N GLU A 31 -16.32 13.49 0.43
CA GLU A 31 -15.87 13.97 1.74
C GLU A 31 -14.35 13.86 1.88
N ILE A 32 -13.74 12.74 1.48
CA ILE A 32 -12.29 12.58 1.51
C ILE A 32 -11.62 13.65 0.61
N GLN A 33 -12.14 13.88 -0.59
CA GLN A 33 -11.62 14.91 -1.49
C GLN A 33 -11.72 16.32 -0.89
N ALA A 34 -12.82 16.62 -0.19
CA ALA A 34 -12.98 17.90 0.50
C ALA A 34 -11.96 18.06 1.64
N ARG A 35 -11.74 17.02 2.43
CA ARG A 35 -10.73 16.99 3.51
C ARG A 35 -9.30 17.16 2.97
N LEU A 36 -8.96 16.51 1.86
CA LEU A 36 -7.65 16.67 1.21
C LEU A 36 -7.42 18.11 0.76
N LYS A 37 -8.44 18.76 0.19
CA LYS A 37 -8.36 20.17 -0.23
C LYS A 37 -8.23 21.12 0.97
N GLU A 38 -8.90 20.84 2.08
CA GLU A 38 -8.72 21.57 3.33
C GLU A 38 -7.31 21.42 3.88
N LEU A 39 -6.77 20.18 3.85
CA LEU A 39 -5.38 19.89 4.22
C LEU A 39 -4.38 20.67 3.39
N GLU A 40 -4.54 20.71 2.05
CA GLU A 40 -3.68 21.51 1.17
C GLU A 40 -3.63 22.98 1.59
N THR A 41 -4.79 23.53 1.93
CA THR A 41 -4.91 24.94 2.34
C THR A 41 -4.30 25.18 3.73
N ARG A 42 -4.66 24.35 4.71
CA ARG A 42 -4.24 24.47 6.11
C ARG A 42 -2.74 24.29 6.28
N GLU A 43 -2.18 23.27 5.64
CA GLU A 43 -0.77 22.89 5.77
C GLU A 43 0.12 23.63 4.77
N ARG A 44 -0.46 24.32 3.77
CA ARG A 44 0.25 24.91 2.62
C ARG A 44 1.11 23.85 1.94
N ILE A 45 0.46 22.84 1.40
CA ILE A 45 1.05 21.71 0.68
C ILE A 45 0.32 21.51 -0.64
N THR A 46 0.91 20.75 -1.55
CA THR A 46 0.23 20.20 -2.73
C THR A 46 0.21 18.68 -2.60
N ILE A 47 -0.92 18.07 -2.89
CA ILE A 47 -1.09 16.60 -2.84
C ILE A 47 -1.16 16.06 -4.28
N PRO A 48 -0.06 15.61 -4.89
CA PRO A 48 -0.08 15.05 -6.25
C PRO A 48 -0.68 13.64 -6.33
N LEU A 49 -0.74 12.92 -5.22
CA LEU A 49 -1.25 11.56 -5.16
C LEU A 49 -1.99 11.35 -3.84
N ALA A 50 -3.27 11.00 -3.91
CA ALA A 50 -4.04 10.47 -2.80
C ALA A 50 -4.85 9.27 -3.27
N ILE A 51 -4.69 8.14 -2.60
CA ILE A 51 -5.21 6.83 -3.03
C ILE A 51 -5.95 6.13 -1.90
N GLU A 52 -6.78 5.17 -2.28
CA GLU A 52 -7.27 4.18 -1.34
C GLU A 52 -6.21 3.11 -1.09
N SER A 53 -6.05 2.74 0.16
CA SER A 53 -5.19 1.68 0.64
C SER A 53 -6.01 0.62 1.39
N GLY A 54 -5.38 -0.18 2.23
CA GLY A 54 -6.07 -1.14 3.11
C GLY A 54 -6.91 -2.17 2.38
N SER A 55 -7.95 -2.66 3.05
CA SER A 55 -8.74 -3.81 2.59
C SER A 55 -9.48 -3.55 1.28
N ARG A 56 -9.87 -2.30 0.98
CA ARG A 56 -10.55 -1.93 -0.27
C ARG A 56 -9.60 -2.04 -1.46
N ALA A 57 -8.41 -1.48 -1.34
CA ALA A 57 -7.40 -1.56 -2.38
C ALA A 57 -6.82 -2.99 -2.53
N TRP A 58 -6.78 -3.73 -1.43
CA TRP A 58 -6.34 -5.13 -1.46
C TRP A 58 -7.39 -6.09 -2.04
N GLY A 59 -8.64 -5.64 -2.24
CA GLY A 59 -9.69 -6.40 -2.90
C GLY A 59 -10.49 -7.31 -1.99
N PHE A 60 -10.45 -7.11 -0.65
CA PHE A 60 -11.27 -7.87 0.32
C PHE A 60 -11.94 -6.98 1.40
N PRO A 61 -12.65 -5.90 1.00
CA PRO A 61 -13.38 -5.11 1.96
C PRO A 61 -14.59 -5.86 2.53
N SER A 62 -15.06 -5.43 3.69
CA SER A 62 -16.41 -5.68 4.21
C SER A 62 -17.25 -4.40 4.07
N ALA A 63 -18.56 -4.53 4.27
CA ALA A 63 -19.47 -3.38 4.18
C ALA A 63 -19.10 -2.28 5.18
N ASP A 64 -18.60 -2.66 6.35
CA ASP A 64 -18.19 -1.82 7.47
C ASP A 64 -16.68 -1.54 7.53
N SER A 65 -15.93 -1.81 6.46
CA SER A 65 -14.52 -1.43 6.37
C SER A 65 -14.39 0.09 6.33
N ASP A 66 -13.42 0.60 7.07
CA ASP A 66 -12.96 1.99 6.99
C ASP A 66 -12.40 2.35 5.60
N TYR A 67 -12.18 3.63 5.38
CA TYR A 67 -11.53 4.16 4.18
C TYR A 67 -10.12 4.58 4.56
N ASP A 68 -9.15 3.90 3.98
CA ASP A 68 -7.71 4.07 4.22
C ASP A 68 -7.11 5.03 3.19
N CYS A 69 -7.36 6.34 3.32
CA CYS A 69 -6.77 7.32 2.41
C CYS A 69 -5.29 7.53 2.75
N ARG A 70 -4.44 7.30 1.77
CA ARG A 70 -3.00 7.54 1.87
C ARG A 70 -2.58 8.53 0.79
N PHE A 71 -1.74 9.51 1.15
CA PHE A 71 -1.33 10.52 0.19
C PHE A 71 0.16 10.87 0.28
N VAL A 72 0.71 11.32 -0.86
CA VAL A 72 2.02 11.95 -0.94
C VAL A 72 1.81 13.45 -1.05
N TYR A 73 2.58 14.25 -0.31
CA TYR A 73 2.48 15.69 -0.38
C TYR A 73 3.83 16.38 -0.58
N VAL A 74 3.78 17.54 -1.21
CA VAL A 74 4.91 18.44 -1.44
C VAL A 74 4.71 19.71 -0.63
N ARG A 75 5.74 20.11 0.10
CA ARG A 75 5.78 21.39 0.86
C ARG A 75 6.37 22.50 0.01
N THR A 76 6.20 23.75 0.47
CA THR A 76 6.99 24.86 -0.06
C THR A 76 8.48 24.61 0.14
N VAL A 77 9.30 25.04 -0.80
CA VAL A 77 10.77 24.91 -0.71
C VAL A 77 11.28 25.54 0.60
N ALA A 78 10.72 26.67 1.04
CA ALA A 78 11.09 27.30 2.30
C ALA A 78 10.85 26.41 3.53
N LYS A 79 9.78 25.59 3.53
CA LYS A 79 9.50 24.61 4.61
C LYS A 79 10.38 23.36 4.52
N THR A 80 11.00 23.12 3.38
CA THR A 80 11.87 21.95 3.19
C THR A 80 13.30 22.26 3.62
N VAL A 81 13.76 23.51 3.40
CA VAL A 81 15.09 23.98 3.79
C VAL A 81 14.99 24.63 5.16
N THR A 82 15.02 23.85 6.22
CA THR A 82 14.93 24.29 7.61
C THR A 82 16.10 23.80 8.45
N LEU A 83 16.48 24.57 9.47
CA LEU A 83 17.56 24.18 10.39
C LEU A 83 17.17 22.93 11.22
N PHE A 84 15.91 22.86 11.62
CA PHE A 84 15.40 21.73 12.41
C PHE A 84 14.44 20.89 11.55
N PRO A 85 14.56 19.53 11.62
CA PRO A 85 13.66 18.66 10.85
C PRO A 85 12.19 18.92 11.19
N VAL A 86 11.36 19.04 10.17
CA VAL A 86 9.90 19.11 10.31
C VAL A 86 9.34 17.69 10.21
N ARG A 87 8.26 17.41 10.95
CA ARG A 87 7.56 16.10 10.85
C ARG A 87 7.18 15.84 9.38
N ASP A 88 7.56 14.69 8.88
CA ASP A 88 7.41 14.25 7.49
C ASP A 88 6.15 13.39 7.25
N VAL A 89 5.20 13.42 8.19
CA VAL A 89 3.89 12.77 8.12
C VAL A 89 2.81 13.76 8.55
N ILE A 90 1.72 13.78 7.81
CA ILE A 90 0.47 14.43 8.19
C ILE A 90 -0.55 13.35 8.45
N GLU A 91 -1.22 13.44 9.60
CA GLU A 91 -2.27 12.50 10.03
C GLU A 91 -3.50 13.30 10.46
N GLU A 92 -4.66 12.94 9.92
CA GLU A 92 -5.95 13.41 10.42
C GLU A 92 -6.38 12.55 11.61
N PRO A 93 -7.24 13.08 12.50
CA PRO A 93 -7.81 12.29 13.58
C PRO A 93 -8.51 11.04 13.03
N LEU A 94 -8.12 9.87 13.56
CA LEU A 94 -8.74 8.59 13.22
C LEU A 94 -10.22 8.60 13.64
N THR A 95 -11.08 8.16 12.72
CA THR A 95 -12.50 7.95 12.99
C THR A 95 -12.89 6.51 12.63
N PRO A 96 -14.11 6.05 12.98
CA PRO A 96 -14.58 4.73 12.55
C PRO A 96 -14.72 4.58 11.02
N VAL A 97 -14.74 5.69 10.28
CA VAL A 97 -14.94 5.70 8.82
C VAL A 97 -13.68 6.09 8.08
N PHE A 98 -12.86 7.00 8.64
CA PHE A 98 -11.73 7.59 7.94
C PHE A 98 -10.42 7.37 8.68
N ASP A 99 -9.44 6.83 7.96
CA ASP A 99 -8.02 6.83 8.31
C ASP A 99 -7.26 7.54 7.19
N ILE A 100 -6.95 8.84 7.41
CA ILE A 100 -6.35 9.71 6.41
C ILE A 100 -4.95 10.13 6.89
N ASN A 101 -3.92 9.68 6.20
CA ASN A 101 -2.56 10.10 6.49
C ASN A 101 -1.70 10.16 5.22
N GLY A 102 -0.63 10.96 5.27
CA GLY A 102 0.24 11.14 4.13
C GLY A 102 1.69 11.35 4.49
N TRP A 103 2.54 11.11 3.51
CA TRP A 103 3.99 11.24 3.60
C TRP A 103 4.49 12.41 2.76
N ASP A 104 5.44 13.14 3.34
CA ASP A 104 6.25 14.09 2.58
C ASP A 104 6.94 13.40 1.41
N LEU A 105 7.04 14.07 0.26
CA LEU A 105 7.70 13.52 -0.93
C LEU A 105 9.11 13.02 -0.62
N ALA A 106 9.89 13.75 0.18
CA ALA A 106 11.24 13.32 0.56
C ALA A 106 11.21 12.02 1.38
N LYS A 107 10.23 11.85 2.27
CA LYS A 107 10.01 10.58 3.00
C LYS A 107 9.63 9.46 2.06
N ALA A 108 8.66 9.69 1.18
CA ALA A 108 8.17 8.70 0.23
C ALA A 108 9.32 8.16 -0.65
N LEU A 109 10.18 9.06 -1.15
CA LEU A 109 11.34 8.70 -1.96
C LEU A 109 12.43 7.96 -1.16
N ARG A 110 12.73 8.39 0.07
CA ARG A 110 13.65 7.66 0.94
C ARG A 110 13.16 6.25 1.24
N LEU A 111 11.86 6.09 1.49
CA LEU A 111 11.24 4.77 1.70
C LEU A 111 11.30 3.91 0.43
N MET A 112 11.02 4.47 -0.74
CA MET A 112 11.16 3.77 -2.02
C MET A 112 12.60 3.27 -2.21
N TYR A 113 13.60 4.13 -2.01
CA TYR A 113 15.01 3.78 -2.09
C TYR A 113 15.41 2.69 -1.10
N ALA A 114 14.88 2.72 0.11
CA ALA A 114 15.12 1.70 1.14
C ALA A 114 14.38 0.36 0.89
N GLY A 115 13.64 0.25 -0.21
CA GLY A 115 12.91 -0.97 -0.57
C GLY A 115 11.58 -1.14 0.16
N ASN A 116 10.95 -0.05 0.60
CA ASN A 116 9.60 -0.10 1.13
C ASN A 116 8.59 -0.30 -0.02
N ALA A 117 7.98 -1.49 -0.08
CA ALA A 117 7.02 -1.84 -1.11
C ALA A 117 5.74 -0.97 -1.07
N VAL A 118 5.36 -0.46 0.10
CA VAL A 118 4.09 0.25 0.32
C VAL A 118 3.98 1.50 -0.55
N ILE A 119 5.06 2.30 -0.68
CA ILE A 119 5.01 3.49 -1.53
C ILE A 119 4.78 3.15 -3.01
N VAL A 120 5.37 2.05 -3.50
CA VAL A 120 5.15 1.62 -4.88
C VAL A 120 3.76 1.02 -5.07
N GLU A 121 3.22 0.34 -4.06
CA GLU A 121 1.83 -0.09 -4.04
C GLU A 121 0.87 1.12 -4.13
N TRP A 122 1.14 2.22 -3.40
CA TRP A 122 0.33 3.45 -3.51
C TRP A 122 0.33 4.00 -4.94
N LEU A 123 1.48 4.04 -5.61
CA LEU A 123 1.58 4.47 -7.02
C LEU A 123 0.78 3.57 -7.97
N LYS A 124 0.62 2.28 -7.63
CA LYS A 124 -0.12 1.27 -8.41
C LYS A 124 -1.57 1.11 -7.97
N SER A 125 -2.03 1.85 -6.95
CA SER A 125 -3.41 1.75 -6.51
C SER A 125 -4.38 2.09 -7.65
N VAL A 126 -5.41 1.27 -7.80
CA VAL A 126 -6.46 1.47 -8.82
C VAL A 126 -7.51 2.51 -8.38
N PHE A 127 -7.46 2.95 -7.11
CA PHE A 127 -8.38 3.93 -6.54
C PHE A 127 -7.63 5.17 -6.12
N ALA A 128 -7.85 6.27 -6.84
CA ALA A 128 -7.28 7.55 -6.51
C ALA A 128 -8.38 8.57 -6.17
N TYR A 129 -8.23 9.22 -5.02
CA TYR A 129 -9.05 10.36 -4.61
C TYR A 129 -8.59 11.65 -5.27
N GLN A 130 -7.27 11.79 -5.44
CA GLN A 130 -6.62 12.89 -6.13
C GLN A 130 -5.40 12.36 -6.86
N LEU A 131 -5.22 12.76 -8.13
CA LEU A 131 -4.15 12.23 -8.98
C LEU A 131 -3.61 13.30 -9.93
N HIS A 132 -2.32 13.52 -9.84
CA HIS A 132 -1.53 14.23 -10.84
C HIS A 132 -0.81 13.18 -11.69
N GLU A 133 -1.40 12.81 -12.84
CA GLU A 133 -0.91 11.70 -13.68
C GLU A 133 0.57 11.83 -14.05
N PRO A 134 1.07 13.01 -14.50
CA PRO A 134 2.49 13.15 -14.84
C PRO A 134 3.43 12.84 -13.67
N PHE A 135 3.05 13.20 -12.45
CA PHE A 135 3.81 12.86 -11.24
C PHE A 135 3.82 11.35 -10.98
N ARG A 136 2.65 10.72 -11.02
CA ARG A 136 2.52 9.27 -10.79
C ARG A 136 3.33 8.48 -11.79
N ASP A 137 3.21 8.80 -13.08
CA ASP A 137 3.87 8.06 -14.15
C ASP A 137 5.40 8.20 -14.05
N ALA A 138 5.89 9.42 -13.81
CA ALA A 138 7.31 9.64 -13.56
C ALA A 138 7.82 8.92 -12.29
N ALA A 139 6.98 8.83 -11.23
CA ALA A 139 7.34 8.10 -10.01
C ALA A 139 7.37 6.58 -10.22
N LEU A 140 6.51 6.03 -11.08
CA LEU A 140 6.55 4.62 -11.49
C LEU A 140 7.80 4.32 -12.31
N ASP A 141 8.14 5.17 -13.28
CA ASP A 141 9.37 5.05 -14.07
C ASP A 141 10.62 5.11 -13.16
N LEU A 142 10.62 6.01 -12.18
CA LEU A 142 11.69 6.05 -11.18
C LEU A 142 11.75 4.74 -10.38
N ALA A 143 10.61 4.25 -9.90
CA ALA A 143 10.54 3.01 -9.09
C ALA A 143 11.08 1.80 -9.87
N ASP A 144 10.78 1.69 -11.16
CA ASP A 144 11.29 0.59 -12.01
C ASP A 144 12.82 0.60 -12.13
N VAL A 145 13.47 1.77 -11.96
CA VAL A 145 14.93 1.90 -12.01
C VAL A 145 15.58 1.74 -10.64
N VAL A 146 14.96 2.27 -9.57
CA VAL A 146 15.64 2.38 -8.27
C VAL A 146 15.27 1.30 -7.27
N CYS A 147 14.14 0.60 -7.45
CA CYS A 147 13.71 -0.43 -6.53
C CYS A 147 14.56 -1.69 -6.65
N ASP A 148 15.28 -2.02 -5.59
CA ASP A 148 15.98 -3.30 -5.47
C ASP A 148 14.98 -4.39 -5.02
N ARG A 149 14.77 -5.37 -5.89
CA ARG A 149 13.86 -6.51 -5.62
C ARG A 149 14.19 -7.23 -4.31
N ARG A 150 15.46 -7.35 -3.94
CA ARG A 150 15.90 -8.02 -2.71
C ARG A 150 15.42 -7.25 -1.47
N LEU A 151 15.50 -5.91 -1.51
CA LEU A 151 15.02 -5.04 -0.43
C LEU A 151 13.49 -5.04 -0.35
N ILE A 152 12.79 -5.07 -1.48
CA ILE A 152 11.33 -5.23 -1.53
C ILE A 152 10.92 -6.57 -0.92
N CYS A 153 11.60 -7.68 -1.27
CA CYS A 153 11.35 -8.99 -0.64
C CYS A 153 11.66 -8.97 0.87
N LYS A 154 12.75 -8.32 1.30
CA LYS A 154 13.06 -8.09 2.72
C LYS A 154 11.90 -7.38 3.42
N HIS A 155 11.34 -6.35 2.80
CA HIS A 155 10.22 -5.60 3.37
C HIS A 155 8.98 -6.49 3.55
N TYR A 156 8.56 -7.24 2.53
CA TYR A 156 7.42 -8.17 2.64
C TYR A 156 7.69 -9.28 3.66
N TYR A 157 8.91 -9.81 3.70
CA TYR A 157 9.30 -10.80 4.73
C TYR A 157 9.11 -10.25 6.15
N HIS A 158 9.57 -9.02 6.42
CA HIS A 158 9.42 -8.42 7.74
C HIS A 158 7.97 -8.04 8.07
N LEU A 159 7.15 -7.68 7.09
CA LEU A 159 5.70 -7.49 7.29
C LEU A 159 5.03 -8.81 7.72
N ALA A 160 5.31 -9.92 7.01
CA ALA A 160 4.80 -11.24 7.38
C ALA A 160 5.29 -11.65 8.77
N LYS A 161 6.59 -11.51 9.04
CA LYS A 161 7.20 -11.79 10.35
C LYS A 161 6.52 -11.05 11.49
N ALA A 162 6.25 -9.76 11.31
CA ALA A 162 5.58 -8.95 12.33
C ALA A 162 4.16 -9.44 12.62
N GLN A 163 3.41 -9.91 11.62
CA GLN A 163 2.08 -10.48 11.82
C GLN A 163 2.15 -11.85 12.51
N ILE A 164 3.05 -12.73 12.07
CA ILE A 164 3.24 -14.05 12.67
C ILE A 164 3.58 -13.93 14.17
N HIS A 165 4.52 -13.07 14.53
CA HIS A 165 4.91 -12.88 15.92
C HIS A 165 3.79 -12.25 16.77
N ARG A 166 3.09 -11.24 16.25
CA ARG A 166 2.01 -10.56 16.98
C ARG A 166 0.81 -11.47 17.24
N GLN A 167 0.55 -12.42 16.35
CA GLN A 167 -0.61 -13.31 16.43
C GLN A 167 -0.34 -14.61 17.15
N ASN A 168 0.93 -14.90 17.50
CA ASN A 168 1.34 -16.18 18.09
C ASN A 168 0.78 -17.41 17.31
N PHE A 169 1.01 -17.42 15.99
CA PHE A 169 0.51 -18.46 15.08
C PHE A 169 0.86 -19.89 15.51
N PHE A 170 1.82 -20.03 16.41
CA PHE A 170 2.28 -21.32 16.93
C PHE A 170 1.43 -21.86 18.08
N GLN A 171 0.68 -21.01 18.80
CA GLN A 171 -0.01 -21.40 20.04
C GLN A 171 -1.29 -20.60 20.25
N GLY A 172 -2.46 -21.22 20.04
CA GLY A 172 -3.74 -20.65 20.42
C GLY A 172 -4.57 -20.06 19.27
N ASP A 173 -5.51 -19.22 19.64
CA ASP A 173 -6.40 -18.53 18.69
C ASP A 173 -5.71 -17.34 18.06
N VAL A 174 -5.89 -17.18 16.76
CA VAL A 174 -5.38 -16.06 15.96
C VAL A 174 -6.53 -15.22 15.41
N SER A 175 -6.31 -13.93 15.29
CA SER A 175 -7.28 -13.05 14.63
C SER A 175 -7.38 -13.38 13.13
N LEU A 176 -8.56 -13.75 12.68
CA LEU A 176 -8.81 -14.11 11.28
C LEU A 176 -8.57 -12.94 10.33
N LYS A 177 -8.94 -11.71 10.73
CA LYS A 177 -8.61 -10.48 9.99
C LYS A 177 -7.10 -10.33 9.79
N LYS A 178 -6.31 -10.53 10.84
CA LYS A 178 -4.85 -10.40 10.78
C LYS A 178 -4.18 -11.57 10.08
N THR A 179 -4.84 -12.72 9.97
CA THR A 179 -4.38 -13.84 9.13
C THR A 179 -4.34 -13.42 7.66
N LEU A 180 -5.36 -12.71 7.17
CA LEU A 180 -5.33 -12.14 5.81
C LEU A 180 -4.19 -11.12 5.65
N TYR A 181 -3.90 -10.33 6.68
CA TYR A 181 -2.78 -9.37 6.68
C TYR A 181 -1.40 -10.06 6.73
N CYS A 182 -1.33 -11.30 7.20
CA CYS A 182 -0.14 -12.14 7.11
C CYS A 182 -0.01 -12.80 5.73
N LEU A 183 -1.11 -13.34 5.20
CA LEU A 183 -1.13 -14.02 3.91
C LEU A 183 -0.75 -13.09 2.75
N ARG A 184 -1.16 -11.81 2.79
CA ARG A 184 -0.89 -10.87 1.70
C ARG A 184 0.62 -10.65 1.43
N PRO A 185 1.47 -10.30 2.40
CA PRO A 185 2.91 -10.19 2.15
C PRO A 185 3.56 -11.52 1.77
N LEU A 186 3.08 -12.67 2.26
CA LEU A 186 3.56 -13.98 1.81
C LEU A 186 3.17 -14.24 0.34
N ALA A 187 1.95 -13.89 -0.04
CA ALA A 187 1.50 -13.96 -1.44
C ALA A 187 2.36 -13.07 -2.36
N ALA A 188 2.74 -11.88 -1.89
CA ALA A 188 3.63 -10.99 -2.63
C ALA A 188 5.03 -11.59 -2.82
N LEU A 189 5.58 -12.25 -1.80
CA LEU A 189 6.86 -12.97 -1.91
C LEU A 189 6.77 -14.13 -2.89
N MET A 190 5.72 -14.95 -2.81
CA MET A 190 5.47 -16.05 -3.75
C MET A 190 5.29 -15.52 -5.18
N TRP A 191 4.50 -14.47 -5.36
CA TRP A 191 4.31 -13.85 -6.67
C TRP A 191 5.64 -13.38 -7.25
N LEU A 192 6.47 -12.67 -6.47
CA LEU A 192 7.80 -12.24 -6.88
C LEU A 192 8.71 -13.41 -7.21
N SER A 193 8.60 -14.56 -6.55
CA SER A 193 9.40 -15.74 -6.87
C SER A 193 9.09 -16.32 -8.26
N HIS A 194 7.84 -16.15 -8.73
CA HIS A 194 7.40 -16.56 -10.06
C HIS A 194 7.62 -15.48 -11.15
N HIS A 195 7.93 -14.23 -10.73
CA HIS A 195 8.14 -13.09 -11.63
C HIS A 195 9.51 -12.45 -11.37
N PRO A 196 10.62 -13.11 -11.76
CA PRO A 196 11.97 -12.64 -11.45
C PRO A 196 12.33 -11.30 -12.10
N GLU A 197 11.63 -10.92 -13.18
CA GLU A 197 11.79 -9.65 -13.90
C GLU A 197 11.11 -8.46 -13.18
N ARG A 198 10.31 -8.73 -12.15
CA ARG A 198 9.58 -7.68 -11.41
C ARG A 198 10.25 -7.38 -10.07
N ALA A 199 10.30 -6.10 -9.72
CA ALA A 199 10.78 -5.65 -8.40
C ALA A 199 9.64 -5.57 -7.39
N VAL A 200 8.42 -5.20 -7.80
CA VAL A 200 7.27 -4.96 -6.92
C VAL A 200 6.06 -5.75 -7.39
N ALA A 201 5.44 -6.45 -6.45
CA ALA A 201 4.23 -7.24 -6.65
C ALA A 201 2.97 -6.36 -6.83
N PRO A 202 1.87 -6.91 -7.38
CA PRO A 202 0.56 -6.26 -7.37
C PRO A 202 0.08 -5.93 -5.96
N MET A 203 -0.74 -4.87 -5.83
CA MET A 203 -1.34 -4.49 -4.56
C MET A 203 -2.55 -5.37 -4.21
N ASN A 204 -3.33 -5.75 -5.20
CA ASN A 204 -4.55 -6.53 -5.05
C ASN A 204 -4.23 -7.99 -4.69
N PHE A 205 -4.90 -8.54 -3.68
CA PHE A 205 -4.64 -9.90 -3.18
C PHE A 205 -5.10 -10.99 -4.15
N GLN A 206 -6.15 -10.73 -4.94
CA GLN A 206 -6.62 -11.69 -5.92
C GLN A 206 -5.63 -11.83 -7.09
N ASP A 207 -5.06 -10.71 -7.55
CA ASP A 207 -4.02 -10.73 -8.59
C ASP A 207 -2.76 -11.47 -8.10
N LEU A 208 -2.41 -11.30 -6.82
CA LEU A 208 -1.33 -12.06 -6.19
C LEU A 208 -1.63 -13.56 -6.21
N ARG A 209 -2.83 -13.96 -5.76
CA ARG A 209 -3.21 -15.38 -5.65
C ARG A 209 -3.23 -16.10 -7.00
N GLN A 210 -3.78 -15.48 -8.03
CA GLN A 210 -3.90 -16.08 -9.35
C GLN A 210 -2.55 -16.48 -9.95
N ASN A 211 -1.47 -15.77 -9.58
CA ASN A 211 -0.16 -15.88 -10.19
C ASN A 211 0.96 -16.25 -9.21
N ALA A 212 0.62 -16.62 -7.97
CA ALA A 212 1.60 -16.98 -6.93
C ALA A 212 1.73 -18.48 -6.68
N GLY A 213 0.98 -19.32 -7.40
CA GLY A 213 1.10 -20.77 -7.29
C GLY A 213 0.58 -21.35 -5.96
N PHE A 214 -0.50 -20.82 -5.41
CA PHE A 214 -1.13 -21.37 -4.21
C PHE A 214 -1.68 -22.78 -4.45
N PRO A 215 -1.45 -23.74 -3.54
CA PRO A 215 -2.10 -25.04 -3.61
C PRO A 215 -3.65 -24.91 -3.53
N ASP A 216 -4.38 -25.73 -4.26
CA ASP A 216 -5.85 -25.68 -4.31
C ASP A 216 -6.51 -25.80 -2.93
N VAL A 217 -5.94 -26.66 -2.06
CA VAL A 217 -6.45 -26.85 -0.69
C VAL A 217 -6.29 -25.56 0.13
N VAL A 218 -5.18 -24.84 -0.01
CA VAL A 218 -4.91 -23.57 0.66
C VAL A 218 -5.81 -22.47 0.09
N SER A 219 -5.98 -22.46 -1.24
CA SER A 219 -6.86 -21.51 -1.91
C SER A 219 -8.30 -21.60 -1.40
N ARG A 220 -8.83 -22.80 -1.19
CA ARG A 220 -10.16 -23.01 -0.61
C ARG A 220 -10.29 -22.49 0.82
N GLU A 221 -9.28 -22.71 1.67
CA GLU A 221 -9.29 -22.18 3.04
C GLU A 221 -9.22 -20.63 3.06
N ILE A 222 -8.45 -20.04 2.15
CA ILE A 222 -8.42 -18.59 1.98
C ILE A 222 -9.78 -18.08 1.52
N ASP A 223 -10.47 -18.77 0.60
CA ASP A 223 -11.79 -18.37 0.12
C ASP A 223 -12.82 -18.33 1.26
N ILE A 224 -12.79 -19.33 2.16
CA ILE A 224 -13.63 -19.32 3.37
C ILE A 224 -13.36 -18.09 4.25
N LEU A 225 -12.08 -17.74 4.46
CA LEU A 225 -11.73 -16.53 5.22
C LEU A 225 -12.22 -15.25 4.54
N LEU A 226 -12.11 -15.17 3.22
CA LEU A 226 -12.54 -14.01 2.45
C LEU A 226 -14.06 -13.85 2.43
N GLU A 227 -14.83 -14.96 2.36
CA GLU A 227 -16.29 -14.96 2.49
C GLU A 227 -16.70 -14.43 3.88
N ARG A 228 -16.04 -14.88 4.95
CA ARG A 228 -16.29 -14.38 6.30
C ARG A 228 -15.93 -12.89 6.42
N LYS A 229 -14.82 -12.46 5.83
CA LYS A 229 -14.40 -11.05 5.81
C LYS A 229 -15.39 -10.16 5.09
N ALA A 230 -16.01 -10.64 4.00
CA ALA A 230 -17.00 -9.88 3.25
C ALA A 230 -18.28 -9.56 4.06
N LEU A 231 -18.58 -10.36 5.11
CA LEU A 231 -19.75 -10.17 5.98
C LEU A 231 -19.51 -9.12 7.08
N SER A 232 -18.27 -9.02 7.61
CA SER A 232 -17.94 -8.11 8.71
C SER A 232 -16.45 -7.79 8.75
N SER A 233 -16.10 -6.57 9.18
CA SER A 233 -14.72 -6.19 9.50
C SER A 233 -14.19 -6.93 10.72
N GLU A 234 -15.07 -7.27 11.67
CA GLU A 234 -14.74 -8.02 12.88
C GLU A 234 -15.02 -9.52 12.66
N MET A 235 -13.95 -10.26 12.41
CA MET A 235 -14.01 -11.70 12.09
C MET A 235 -13.82 -12.61 13.32
N GLY A 236 -13.48 -12.01 14.47
CA GLY A 236 -13.14 -12.77 15.68
C GLY A 236 -11.75 -13.42 15.63
N SER A 237 -11.51 -14.28 16.62
CA SER A 237 -10.29 -15.10 16.74
C SER A 237 -10.67 -16.54 16.94
N GLU A 238 -9.95 -17.45 16.30
CA GLU A 238 -10.12 -18.90 16.44
C GLU A 238 -8.81 -19.61 16.11
N ARG A 239 -8.77 -20.90 16.44
CA ARG A 239 -7.66 -21.75 16.04
C ARG A 239 -7.68 -21.92 14.52
N LEU A 240 -6.58 -21.55 13.87
CA LEU A 240 -6.48 -21.64 12.42
C LEU A 240 -6.48 -23.09 11.95
N ASN A 241 -7.11 -23.35 10.80
CA ASN A 241 -7.04 -24.65 10.14
C ASN A 241 -5.57 -25.06 9.97
N PRO A 242 -5.19 -26.32 10.32
CA PRO A 242 -3.82 -26.82 10.21
C PRO A 242 -3.20 -26.68 8.81
N VAL A 243 -4.02 -26.80 7.75
CA VAL A 243 -3.58 -26.61 6.36
C VAL A 243 -3.09 -25.18 6.16
N LEU A 244 -3.86 -24.20 6.63
CA LEU A 244 -3.53 -22.78 6.44
C LEU A 244 -2.38 -22.35 7.35
N SER A 245 -2.35 -22.80 8.60
CA SER A 245 -1.25 -22.48 9.52
C SER A 245 0.07 -23.10 9.07
N GLY A 246 0.05 -24.37 8.63
CA GLY A 246 1.22 -25.03 8.05
C GLY A 246 1.74 -24.30 6.82
N PHE A 247 0.86 -23.97 5.88
CA PHE A 247 1.22 -23.19 4.69
C PHE A 247 1.86 -21.84 5.01
N ILE A 248 1.31 -21.08 5.96
CA ILE A 248 1.86 -19.79 6.38
C ILE A 248 3.28 -19.95 6.90
N LEU A 249 3.51 -20.93 7.77
CA LEU A 249 4.81 -21.17 8.40
C LEU A 249 5.84 -21.68 7.39
N ASP A 250 5.48 -22.67 6.60
CA ASP A 250 6.37 -23.27 5.57
C ASP A 250 6.77 -22.20 4.53
N THR A 251 5.81 -21.38 4.10
CA THR A 251 6.08 -20.29 3.16
C THR A 251 6.99 -19.24 3.79
N PHE A 252 6.71 -18.85 5.02
CA PHE A 252 7.54 -17.87 5.74
C PHE A 252 8.99 -18.36 5.91
N ASP A 253 9.17 -19.61 6.31
CA ASP A 253 10.50 -20.22 6.48
C ASP A 253 11.24 -20.33 5.13
N GLY A 254 10.51 -20.64 4.05
CA GLY A 254 11.06 -20.70 2.69
C GLY A 254 11.67 -19.38 2.20
N PHE A 255 11.21 -18.24 2.73
CA PHE A 255 11.71 -16.91 2.38
C PHE A 255 12.69 -16.31 3.39
N GLN A 256 13.18 -17.07 4.38
CA GLN A 256 14.09 -16.59 5.43
C GLN A 256 15.38 -15.96 4.89
N SER A 257 15.85 -16.37 3.71
CA SER A 257 17.04 -15.80 3.07
C SER A 257 16.94 -14.28 2.81
N PHE A 258 15.73 -13.73 2.69
CA PHE A 258 15.52 -12.31 2.51
C PHE A 258 15.61 -11.49 3.80
N ALA A 259 15.65 -12.12 4.99
CA ALA A 259 15.70 -11.40 6.26
C ALA A 259 16.84 -10.36 6.33
N ASN A 260 17.96 -10.63 5.67
CA ASN A 260 19.19 -9.84 5.70
C ASN A 260 19.66 -9.42 4.29
N ALA A 261 18.77 -8.92 3.45
CA ALA A 261 19.04 -8.64 2.04
C ALA A 261 19.95 -7.42 1.74
N GLY A 262 20.67 -6.88 2.73
CA GLY A 262 21.66 -5.83 2.52
C GLY A 262 21.08 -4.41 2.49
N GLU A 263 21.82 -3.47 1.88
CA GLU A 263 21.54 -2.04 1.81
C GLU A 263 21.26 -1.58 0.38
N PRO A 264 20.58 -0.43 0.19
CA PRO A 264 20.31 0.15 -1.13
C PRO A 264 21.60 0.52 -1.89
N CYS A 265 21.54 0.42 -3.21
CA CYS A 265 22.68 0.78 -4.05
C CYS A 265 22.82 2.30 -4.20
N ALA A 266 23.94 2.86 -3.74
CA ALA A 266 24.19 4.31 -3.75
C ALA A 266 24.15 4.94 -5.15
N VAL A 267 24.33 4.16 -6.23
CA VAL A 267 24.31 4.66 -7.62
C VAL A 267 22.97 5.33 -7.99
N HIS A 268 21.87 4.98 -7.29
CA HIS A 268 20.54 5.54 -7.57
C HIS A 268 20.24 6.85 -6.84
N GLN A 269 21.08 7.26 -5.87
CA GLN A 269 20.81 8.46 -5.05
C GLN A 269 20.65 9.73 -5.90
N GLY A 270 21.54 9.93 -6.89
CA GLY A 270 21.46 11.09 -7.78
C GLY A 270 20.13 11.19 -8.53
N ARG A 271 19.61 10.07 -9.05
CA ARG A 271 18.32 10.04 -9.76
C ARG A 271 17.14 10.39 -8.84
N ILE A 272 17.20 9.94 -7.59
CA ILE A 272 16.17 10.22 -6.58
C ILE A 272 16.21 11.69 -6.17
N ASP A 273 17.40 12.25 -5.99
CA ASP A 273 17.60 13.68 -5.70
C ASP A 273 17.10 14.56 -6.84
N ASP A 274 17.39 14.19 -8.10
CA ASP A 274 16.93 14.95 -9.27
C ASP A 274 15.41 14.91 -9.40
N PHE A 275 14.78 13.74 -9.18
CA PHE A 275 13.34 13.60 -9.13
C PHE A 275 12.72 14.47 -8.02
N TRP A 276 13.29 14.40 -6.81
CA TRP A 276 12.84 15.20 -5.69
C TRP A 276 12.93 16.71 -5.96
N ARG A 277 14.07 17.18 -6.51
CA ARG A 277 14.26 18.62 -6.83
C ARG A 277 13.25 19.09 -7.88
N HIS A 278 13.07 18.29 -8.95
CA HIS A 278 12.12 18.62 -10.01
C HIS A 278 10.71 18.77 -9.48
N TRP A 279 10.19 17.75 -8.82
CA TRP A 279 8.79 17.75 -8.36
C TRP A 279 8.55 18.65 -7.16
N SER A 280 9.55 18.88 -6.31
CA SER A 280 9.45 19.88 -5.24
C SER A 280 9.36 21.31 -5.78
N ALA A 281 10.00 21.61 -6.91
CA ALA A 281 9.89 22.93 -7.56
C ALA A 281 8.57 23.07 -8.33
N GLU A 282 8.20 22.06 -9.12
CA GLU A 282 7.01 22.05 -9.99
C GLU A 282 5.70 22.13 -9.19
N LEU A 283 5.62 21.36 -8.11
CA LEU A 283 4.43 21.23 -7.27
C LEU A 283 4.47 22.06 -5.99
N SER A 284 5.46 22.96 -5.84
CA SER A 284 5.54 23.85 -4.68
C SER A 284 4.27 24.70 -4.56
N PRO A 285 3.59 24.70 -3.41
CA PRO A 285 2.45 25.58 -3.18
C PRO A 285 2.88 27.07 -3.34
N ARG A 286 2.01 27.85 -3.96
CA ARG A 286 2.23 29.30 -4.15
C ARG A 286 1.95 30.11 -2.90
#